data_67e64f87a92dc86256142cecbe36df84
#
_entry.id   67e64f87a92dc86256142cecbe36df84
#
_cell.length_a   1.000
_cell.length_b   1.000
_cell.length_c   1.000
_cell.angle_alpha   90.00
_cell.angle_beta   90.00
_cell.angle_gamma   90.00
#
_symmetry.space_group_name_H-M   'P 1'
#
loop_
_entity.id
_entity.type
_entity.pdbx_description
1 polymer ?
#
loop_
_entity_poly.entity_id
_entity_poly.type
_entity_poly.pdbx_seq_one_letter_code
_entity_poly.pdbx_strand_id
1 'polypeptide(L)'
;MLDERININVSAIDYESTSREIISTLRNLEQMVHGENDFIVTDSEFAFGWHFYVVCINKVLVQKLSEQMGPSFDKIKGKGLEKKFLTWLTDKLSQKQLKVKLAIKEEMESSKYGIF
;
A
#
# COMPACT_ATOMS: atom_id res chain seq x y z
N MET A 1 -2.44 23.55 2.57
CA MET A 1 -3.02 22.41 1.83
C MET A 1 -2.74 21.10 2.53
N LEU A 2 -3.75 20.34 2.72
CA LEU A 2 -3.59 19.08 3.42
C LEU A 2 -2.92 18.04 2.52
N ASP A 3 -1.97 17.34 3.09
CA ASP A 3 -1.37 16.21 2.42
C ASP A 3 -2.37 15.07 2.41
N GLU A 4 -2.78 14.68 1.23
CA GLU A 4 -3.63 13.52 1.10
C GLU A 4 -2.75 12.29 1.00
N ARG A 5 -2.92 11.39 1.93
CA ARG A 5 -2.14 10.15 1.99
C ARG A 5 -3.05 8.95 2.09
N ILE A 6 -2.56 7.87 1.54
CA ILE A 6 -3.17 6.56 1.74
C ILE A 6 -2.31 5.84 2.75
N ASN A 7 -2.91 5.42 3.86
CA ASN A 7 -2.20 4.69 4.90
C ASN A 7 -2.61 3.23 4.83
N ILE A 8 -1.65 2.36 4.59
CA ILE A 8 -1.89 0.93 4.44
C ILE A 8 -1.30 0.21 5.65
N ASN A 9 -2.15 -0.52 6.37
CA ASN A 9 -1.69 -1.41 7.42
C ASN A 9 -1.14 -2.68 6.79
N VAL A 10 0.08 -3.04 7.18
CA VAL A 10 0.74 -4.24 6.71
C VAL A 10 0.91 -5.21 7.85
N SER A 11 0.53 -6.46 7.63
CA SER A 11 0.78 -7.56 8.55
C SER A 11 1.62 -8.58 7.82
N ALA A 12 2.82 -8.87 8.33
CA ALA A 12 3.77 -9.74 7.64
C ALA A 12 4.47 -10.67 8.61
N ILE A 13 4.82 -11.84 8.14
CA ILE A 13 5.59 -12.82 8.93
C ILE A 13 7.04 -12.36 9.07
N ASP A 14 7.61 -11.80 8.02
CA ASP A 14 9.00 -11.34 8.00
C ASP A 14 9.03 -9.85 7.63
N TYR A 15 9.43 -9.03 8.60
CA TYR A 15 9.50 -7.58 8.37
C TYR A 15 10.57 -7.20 7.34
N GLU A 16 11.76 -7.77 7.47
CA GLU A 16 12.88 -7.36 6.61
C GLU A 16 12.62 -7.62 5.12
N SER A 17 12.24 -8.84 4.78
CA SER A 17 12.00 -9.17 3.37
C SER A 17 10.77 -8.47 2.82
N THR A 18 9.71 -8.40 3.61
CA THR A 18 8.46 -7.78 3.16
C THR A 18 8.62 -6.28 2.98
N SER A 19 9.22 -5.59 3.96
CA SER A 19 9.42 -4.15 3.85
C SER A 19 10.36 -3.82 2.70
N ARG A 20 11.40 -4.62 2.50
CA ARG A 20 12.33 -4.43 1.39
C ARG A 20 11.63 -4.50 0.05
N GLU A 21 10.75 -5.49 -0.12
CA GLU A 21 10.00 -5.65 -1.38
C GLU A 21 8.99 -4.53 -1.58
N ILE A 22 8.34 -4.09 -0.51
CA ILE A 22 7.43 -2.95 -0.59
C ILE A 22 8.19 -1.69 -1.01
N ILE A 23 9.31 -1.42 -0.37
CA ILE A 23 10.14 -0.25 -0.69
C ILE A 23 10.61 -0.34 -2.14
N SER A 24 11.11 -1.49 -2.55
CA SER A 24 11.57 -1.69 -3.92
C SER A 24 10.46 -1.45 -4.93
N THR A 25 9.28 -2.00 -4.68
CA THR A 25 8.13 -1.84 -5.56
C THR A 25 7.73 -0.36 -5.68
N LEU A 26 7.68 0.34 -4.54
CA LEU A 26 7.28 1.74 -4.54
C LEU A 26 8.33 2.65 -5.16
N ARG A 27 9.62 2.35 -4.97
CA ARG A 27 10.69 3.10 -5.63
C ARG A 27 10.67 2.90 -7.14
N ASN A 28 10.40 1.68 -7.59
CA ASN A 28 10.23 1.43 -9.02
C ASN A 28 9.05 2.20 -9.58
N LEU A 29 7.96 2.27 -8.82
CA LEU A 29 6.81 3.07 -9.19
C LEU A 29 7.19 4.55 -9.30
N GLU A 30 7.90 5.09 -8.32
CA GLU A 30 8.36 6.48 -8.37
C GLU A 30 9.17 6.75 -9.63
N GLN A 31 10.09 5.87 -9.97
CA GLN A 31 10.90 6.03 -11.18
C GLN A 31 10.04 6.01 -12.44
N MET A 32 9.06 5.13 -12.48
CA MET A 32 8.19 4.99 -13.64
C MET A 32 7.35 6.23 -13.89
N VAL A 33 6.90 6.90 -12.83
CA VAL A 33 6.00 8.05 -12.94
C VAL A 33 6.68 9.38 -12.59
N HIS A 34 8.00 9.36 -12.40
CA HIS A 34 8.79 10.54 -12.05
C HIS A 34 8.37 11.16 -10.71
N GLY A 35 8.02 10.30 -9.75
CA GLY A 35 7.73 10.72 -8.39
C GLY A 35 8.99 10.79 -7.56
N GLU A 36 8.88 11.37 -6.35
CA GLU A 36 10.01 11.56 -5.48
C GLU A 36 9.55 11.72 -4.04
N ASN A 37 10.10 10.90 -3.14
CA ASN A 37 9.80 10.97 -1.71
C ASN A 37 8.29 10.88 -1.40
N ASP A 38 7.59 10.01 -2.12
CA ASP A 38 6.14 9.94 -2.05
C ASP A 38 5.62 8.87 -1.11
N PHE A 39 6.51 8.20 -0.37
CA PHE A 39 6.06 7.18 0.57
C PHE A 39 7.00 7.07 1.78
N ILE A 40 6.45 6.54 2.88
CA ILE A 40 7.19 6.26 4.11
C ILE A 40 6.73 4.90 4.63
N VAL A 41 7.69 4.09 5.08
CA VAL A 41 7.41 2.81 5.73
C VAL A 41 7.81 2.95 7.20
N THR A 42 6.88 2.69 8.11
CA THR A 42 7.14 2.83 9.54
C THR A 42 7.89 1.63 10.10
N ASP A 43 8.40 1.76 11.32
CA ASP A 43 8.96 0.64 12.05
C ASP A 43 7.86 -0.36 12.39
N SER A 44 8.24 -1.62 12.54
CA SER A 44 7.27 -2.65 12.85
C SER A 44 7.10 -2.86 14.34
N GLU A 45 5.91 -3.31 14.71
CA GLU A 45 5.62 -3.84 16.04
C GLU A 45 5.35 -5.33 15.87
N PHE A 46 6.03 -6.14 16.69
CA PHE A 46 5.86 -7.59 16.61
C PHE A 46 4.89 -8.07 17.67
N ALA A 47 3.85 -8.78 17.25
CA ALA A 47 2.87 -9.36 18.18
C ALA A 47 2.21 -10.57 17.53
N PHE A 48 1.96 -11.60 18.33
CA PHE A 48 1.24 -12.81 17.91
C PHE A 48 1.86 -13.49 16.67
N GLY A 49 3.18 -13.40 16.54
CA GLY A 49 3.89 -14.00 15.41
C GLY A 49 3.90 -13.18 14.13
N TRP A 50 3.37 -11.96 14.18
CA TRP A 50 3.30 -11.08 13.03
C TRP A 50 3.99 -9.75 13.30
N HIS A 51 4.53 -9.16 12.25
CA HIS A 51 5.02 -7.80 12.26
C HIS A 51 3.95 -6.88 11.70
N PHE A 52 3.62 -5.81 12.42
CA PHE A 52 2.61 -4.84 12.02
C PHE A 52 3.28 -3.50 11.79
N TYR A 53 3.04 -2.90 10.65
CA TYR A 53 3.58 -1.58 10.35
C TYR A 53 2.67 -0.88 9.32
N VAL A 54 2.98 0.39 9.04
CA VAL A 54 2.16 1.21 8.14
C VAL A 54 3.01 1.71 6.99
N VAL A 55 2.43 1.69 5.80
CA VAL A 55 3.01 2.33 4.62
C VAL A 55 2.14 3.53 4.30
N CYS A 56 2.74 4.71 4.37
CA CYS A 56 2.06 5.97 4.07
C CYS A 56 2.46 6.41 2.67
N ILE A 57 1.50 6.60 1.79
CA ILE A 57 1.77 6.90 0.38
C ILE A 57 1.00 8.15 -0.01
N ASN A 58 1.67 9.10 -0.67
CA ASN A 58 1.00 10.27 -1.23
C ASN A 58 0.03 9.84 -2.31
N LYS A 59 -1.19 10.36 -2.26
CA LYS A 59 -2.18 10.08 -3.30
C LYS A 59 -1.72 10.49 -4.68
N VAL A 60 -0.87 11.51 -4.76
CA VAL A 60 -0.31 11.96 -6.04
C VAL A 60 0.42 10.82 -6.74
N LEU A 61 1.17 10.01 -5.99
CA LEU A 61 1.87 8.87 -6.57
C LEU A 61 0.89 7.88 -7.17
N VAL A 62 -0.19 7.59 -6.45
CA VAL A 62 -1.22 6.66 -6.91
C VAL A 62 -1.97 7.22 -8.11
N GLN A 63 -2.25 8.52 -8.12
CA GLN A 63 -2.86 9.18 -9.27
C GLN A 63 -1.98 9.07 -10.52
N LYS A 64 -0.68 9.28 -10.35
CA LYS A 64 0.26 9.13 -11.46
C LYS A 64 0.28 7.71 -11.99
N LEU A 65 0.22 6.73 -11.11
CA LEU A 65 0.14 5.34 -11.53
C LEU A 65 -1.13 5.09 -12.35
N SER A 66 -2.27 5.60 -11.88
CA SER A 66 -3.53 5.41 -12.60
C SER A 66 -3.48 6.03 -13.98
N GLU A 67 -2.86 7.19 -14.12
CA GLU A 67 -2.68 7.84 -15.41
C GLU A 67 -1.74 7.05 -16.31
N GLN A 68 -0.66 6.55 -15.75
CA GLN A 68 0.33 5.76 -16.49
C GLN A 68 -0.28 4.47 -17.02
N MET A 69 -1.10 3.79 -16.22
CA MET A 69 -1.75 2.56 -16.61
C MET A 69 -2.96 2.78 -17.52
N GLY A 70 -3.58 3.95 -17.42
CA GLY A 70 -4.77 4.26 -18.22
C GLY A 70 -5.92 3.29 -17.92
N PRO A 71 -6.58 2.77 -18.98
CA PRO A 71 -7.72 1.85 -18.79
C PRO A 71 -7.39 0.59 -18.00
N SER A 72 -6.13 0.17 -18.00
CA SER A 72 -5.72 -1.02 -17.24
C SER A 72 -5.93 -0.83 -15.75
N PHE A 73 -5.74 0.41 -15.25
CA PHE A 73 -5.97 0.70 -13.85
C PHE A 73 -7.44 0.56 -13.49
N ASP A 74 -8.32 1.00 -14.37
CA ASP A 74 -9.77 0.93 -14.14
C ASP A 74 -10.26 -0.51 -14.02
N LYS A 75 -9.55 -1.45 -14.64
CA LYS A 75 -9.90 -2.87 -14.59
C LYS A 75 -9.47 -3.56 -13.31
N ILE A 76 -8.64 -2.91 -12.50
CA ILE A 76 -8.20 -3.48 -11.23
C ILE A 76 -9.39 -3.52 -10.27
N LYS A 77 -9.51 -4.62 -9.52
CA LYS A 77 -10.61 -4.79 -8.57
C LYS A 77 -10.53 -3.77 -7.45
N GLY A 78 -11.68 -3.25 -7.05
CA GLY A 78 -11.79 -2.32 -5.96
C GLY A 78 -12.56 -1.08 -6.36
N LYS A 79 -13.18 -0.45 -5.36
CA LYS A 79 -13.90 0.80 -5.57
C LYS A 79 -12.99 1.97 -5.22
N GLY A 80 -12.76 2.82 -6.22
CA GLY A 80 -11.98 4.02 -6.02
C GLY A 80 -10.49 3.78 -6.11
N LEU A 81 -9.77 4.88 -6.09
CA LEU A 81 -8.32 4.93 -6.29
C LEU A 81 -7.56 4.09 -5.27
N GLU A 82 -7.94 4.24 -4.01
CA GLU A 82 -7.21 3.59 -2.90
C GLU A 82 -7.32 2.08 -2.93
N LYS A 83 -8.52 1.57 -3.15
CA LYS A 83 -8.76 0.13 -3.21
C LYS A 83 -8.07 -0.51 -4.41
N LYS A 84 -8.11 0.16 -5.54
CA LYS A 84 -7.43 -0.33 -6.75
C LYS A 84 -5.93 -0.37 -6.54
N PHE A 85 -5.37 0.64 -5.91
CA PHE A 85 -3.96 0.66 -5.59
C PHE A 85 -3.58 -0.47 -4.63
N LEU A 86 -4.40 -0.68 -3.61
CA LEU A 86 -4.19 -1.76 -2.65
C LEU A 86 -4.13 -3.12 -3.35
N THR A 87 -5.05 -3.36 -4.27
CA THR A 87 -5.08 -4.60 -5.06
C THR A 87 -3.83 -4.72 -5.92
N TRP A 88 -3.43 -3.62 -6.57
CA TRP A 88 -2.23 -3.58 -7.39
C TRP A 88 -0.99 -3.96 -6.57
N LEU A 89 -0.84 -3.35 -5.39
CA LEU A 89 0.31 -3.60 -4.53
C LEU A 89 0.28 -5.04 -4.00
N THR A 90 -0.89 -5.52 -3.59
CA THR A 90 -1.05 -6.89 -3.11
C THR A 90 -0.63 -7.89 -4.19
N ASP A 91 -1.03 -7.65 -5.42
CA ASP A 91 -0.66 -8.54 -6.53
C ASP A 91 0.85 -8.54 -6.77
N LYS A 92 1.49 -7.36 -6.69
CA LYS A 92 2.95 -7.27 -6.85
C LYS A 92 3.68 -8.08 -5.77
N LEU A 93 3.21 -8.00 -4.54
CA LEU A 93 3.82 -8.74 -3.44
C LEU A 93 3.54 -10.24 -3.54
N SER A 94 2.34 -10.63 -4.00
CA SER A 94 2.00 -12.02 -4.22
C SER A 94 2.91 -12.68 -5.23
N GLN A 95 3.34 -11.96 -6.25
CA GLN A 95 4.26 -12.46 -7.25
C GLN A 95 5.62 -12.81 -6.64
N LYS A 96 5.96 -12.23 -5.50
CA LYS A 96 7.18 -12.52 -4.76
C LYS A 96 6.99 -13.61 -3.71
N GLN A 97 5.80 -14.20 -3.64
CA GLN A 97 5.47 -15.28 -2.70
C GLN A 97 5.61 -14.87 -1.23
N LEU A 98 5.37 -13.61 -0.93
CA LEU A 98 5.44 -13.10 0.43
C LEU A 98 4.12 -13.32 1.16
N LYS A 99 4.20 -13.75 2.41
CA LYS A 99 3.03 -13.88 3.28
C LYS A 99 2.76 -12.54 3.93
N VAL A 100 1.82 -11.80 3.37
CA VAL A 100 1.55 -10.45 3.80
C VAL A 100 0.06 -10.15 3.62
N LYS A 101 -0.49 -9.36 4.54
CA LYS A 101 -1.85 -8.85 4.45
C LYS A 101 -1.80 -7.34 4.43
N LEU A 102 -2.53 -6.75 3.51
CA LEU A 102 -2.62 -5.30 3.35
C LEU A 102 -4.07 -4.86 3.54
N ALA A 103 -4.26 -3.74 4.23
CA ALA A 103 -5.58 -3.16 4.41
C ALA A 103 -5.46 -1.65 4.54
N ILE A 104 -6.46 -0.93 4.05
CA ILE A 104 -6.49 0.53 4.21
C ILE A 104 -6.74 0.82 5.69
N LYS A 105 -5.85 1.60 6.30
CA LYS A 105 -5.90 1.87 7.73
C LYS A 105 -7.21 2.53 8.16
N GLU A 106 -7.65 3.53 7.42
CA GLU A 106 -8.86 4.28 7.73
C GLU A 106 -10.10 3.39 7.66
N GLU A 107 -10.12 2.45 6.74
CA GLU A 107 -11.23 1.51 6.63
C GLU A 107 -11.26 0.51 7.78
N MET A 108 -10.09 0.06 8.23
CA MET A 108 -10.01 -0.82 9.40
C MET A 108 -10.52 -0.11 10.64
N GLU A 109 -10.12 1.13 10.83
CA GLU A 109 -10.57 1.93 11.97
C GLU A 109 -12.08 2.19 11.91
N SER A 110 -12.57 2.54 10.74
CA SER A 110 -13.98 2.77 10.52
C SER A 110 -14.80 1.50 10.78
N SER A 111 -14.32 0.37 10.27
CA SER A 111 -14.99 -0.91 10.50
C SER A 111 -15.01 -1.28 11.97
N LYS A 112 -13.91 -1.02 12.67
CA LYS A 112 -13.79 -1.31 14.10
C LYS A 112 -14.85 -0.56 14.93
N TYR A 113 -15.15 0.66 14.55
CA TYR A 113 -16.12 1.48 15.28
C TYR A 113 -17.52 1.39 14.69
N GLY A 114 -17.64 1.01 13.43
CA GLY A 114 -18.89 1.02 12.71
C GLY A 114 -19.80 -0.18 12.94
N ILE A 115 -19.33 -1.17 13.65
CA ILE A 115 -20.10 -2.38 13.93
C ILE A 115 -21.02 -2.25 15.15
N PHE A 116 -21.00 -1.11 15.80
CA PHE A 116 -21.80 -0.90 17.01
C PHE A 116 -23.13 -0.23 16.71
#